data_9397ccdb0979eb0de7e3ad3ce20620b5
#
_entry.id   9397ccdb0979eb0de7e3ad3ce20620b5
#
_cell.length_a   1.000
_cell.length_b   1.000
_cell.length_c   1.000
_cell.angle_alpha   90.00
_cell.angle_beta   90.00
_cell.angle_gamma   90.00
#
_symmetry.space_group_name_H-M   'P 1'
#
loop_
_entity.id
_entity.type
_entity.pdbx_description
1 polymer ?
#
loop_
_entity_poly.entity_id
_entity_poly.type
_entity_poly.pdbx_seq_one_letter_code
_entity_poly.pdbx_strand_id
1 'polypeptide(L)'
;MAVREILKMGDPRLLRVAQKVEQFDSDALHLLVTDLLDTMRAANGAGLAAPQIGVDLQVVIFGSDQRNPRYPDRPLVPRTVLVNPTITPLGEDEESDWEGCLSVPGLRGVVPRWARIRYTGWDAFGDPVDRTVDGFHARVVQHECDHLWGKLYPMRMRDFSQFGFTEILFPGIAAAEDD
;
A
#
# COMPACT_ATOMS: atom_id res chain seq x y z
N MET A 1 2.19 16.23 -13.57
CA MET A 1 1.60 14.88 -13.75
C MET A 1 2.66 14.00 -14.36
N ALA A 2 3.20 13.07 -13.60
CA ALA A 2 4.18 12.14 -14.11
C ALA A 2 3.98 10.75 -13.49
N VAL A 3 4.00 9.73 -14.35
CA VAL A 3 4.21 8.35 -13.91
C VAL A 3 5.66 8.24 -13.44
N ARG A 4 5.86 7.86 -12.19
CA ARG A 4 7.18 7.75 -11.56
C ARG A 4 7.67 6.31 -11.59
N GLU A 5 8.99 6.15 -11.62
CA GLU A 5 9.59 4.84 -11.42
C GLU A 5 9.29 4.31 -10.01
N ILE A 6 8.86 3.05 -9.92
CA ILE A 6 8.63 2.36 -8.63
C ILE A 6 9.92 1.64 -8.23
N LEU A 7 10.42 1.98 -7.05
CA LEU A 7 11.59 1.35 -6.46
C LEU A 7 11.31 -0.11 -6.15
N LYS A 8 12.28 -0.98 -6.43
CA LYS A 8 12.18 -2.42 -6.19
C LYS A 8 12.90 -2.83 -4.90
N MET A 9 12.43 -3.89 -4.27
CA MET A 9 13.07 -4.51 -3.10
C MET A 9 14.56 -4.72 -3.33
N GLY A 10 15.39 -4.27 -2.38
CA GLY A 10 16.83 -4.15 -2.49
C GLY A 10 17.30 -2.69 -2.51
N ASP A 11 16.45 -1.74 -2.93
CA ASP A 11 16.77 -0.31 -2.80
C ASP A 11 16.71 0.11 -1.32
N PRO A 12 17.80 0.67 -0.75
CA PRO A 12 17.84 1.03 0.67
C PRO A 12 16.86 2.13 1.06
N ARG A 13 16.36 2.92 0.09
CA ARG A 13 15.33 3.94 0.35
C ARG A 13 14.03 3.35 0.84
N LEU A 14 13.69 2.12 0.45
CA LEU A 14 12.49 1.39 0.90
C LEU A 14 12.57 0.94 2.37
N LEU A 15 13.74 0.96 2.97
CA LEU A 15 13.97 0.54 4.36
C LEU A 15 14.03 1.71 5.36
N ARG A 16 13.81 2.93 4.89
CA ARG A 16 13.82 4.13 5.73
C ARG A 16 12.47 4.35 6.39
N VAL A 17 12.50 4.93 7.58
CA VAL A 17 11.29 5.51 8.20
C VAL A 17 11.09 6.89 7.59
N ALA A 18 9.97 7.08 6.91
CA ALA A 18 9.65 8.31 6.21
C ALA A 18 9.39 9.49 7.15
N GLN A 19 9.69 10.70 6.68
CA GLN A 19 9.50 11.94 7.41
C GLN A 19 8.02 12.34 7.45
N LYS A 20 7.61 12.99 8.52
CA LYS A 20 6.25 13.57 8.59
C LYS A 20 6.11 14.74 7.62
N VAL A 21 4.94 14.86 7.04
CA VAL A 21 4.52 16.06 6.33
C VAL A 21 4.21 17.15 7.37
N GLU A 22 4.87 18.29 7.24
CA GLU A 22 4.67 19.44 8.14
C GLU A 22 3.75 20.51 7.55
N GLN A 23 3.71 20.61 6.21
CA GLN A 23 2.92 21.59 5.52
C GLN A 23 1.85 20.93 4.63
N PHE A 24 0.60 21.06 5.02
CA PHE A 24 -0.58 20.62 4.28
C PHE A 24 -1.00 21.68 3.25
N ASP A 25 -1.88 21.29 2.32
CA ASP A 25 -2.46 22.14 1.27
C ASP A 25 -1.42 22.91 0.45
N SER A 26 -0.23 22.32 0.29
CA SER A 26 0.85 22.91 -0.52
C SER A 26 0.84 22.32 -1.93
N ASP A 27 1.27 23.15 -2.91
CA ASP A 27 1.41 22.70 -4.31
C ASP A 27 2.30 21.46 -4.43
N ALA A 28 3.36 21.38 -3.62
CA ALA A 28 4.27 20.23 -3.58
C ALA A 28 3.59 18.95 -3.11
N LEU A 29 2.74 19.02 -2.08
CA LEU A 29 1.99 17.87 -1.57
C LEU A 29 0.92 17.44 -2.59
N HIS A 30 0.20 18.36 -3.18
CA HIS A 30 -0.79 18.06 -4.22
C HIS A 30 -0.16 17.45 -5.47
N LEU A 31 1.02 17.93 -5.87
CA LEU A 31 1.78 17.34 -6.98
C LEU A 31 2.22 15.91 -6.65
N LEU A 32 2.74 15.66 -5.44
CA LEU A 32 3.12 14.32 -4.98
C LEU A 32 1.92 13.37 -5.01
N VAL A 33 0.77 13.78 -4.51
CA VAL A 33 -0.46 12.97 -4.53
C VAL A 33 -0.88 12.66 -5.96
N THR A 34 -0.78 13.62 -6.87
CA THR A 34 -1.09 13.43 -8.29
C THR A 34 -0.13 12.40 -8.92
N ASP A 35 1.17 12.53 -8.69
CA ASP A 35 2.17 11.59 -9.21
C ASP A 35 1.95 10.17 -8.65
N LEU A 36 1.60 10.03 -7.36
CA LEU A 36 1.24 8.75 -6.75
C LEU A 36 0.00 8.12 -7.43
N LEU A 37 -1.06 8.90 -7.64
CA LEU A 37 -2.29 8.43 -8.28
C LEU A 37 -2.05 7.99 -9.74
N ASP A 38 -1.29 8.76 -10.51
CA ASP A 38 -0.97 8.44 -11.89
C ASP A 38 -0.09 7.19 -11.99
N THR A 39 0.90 7.07 -11.09
CA THR A 39 1.78 5.90 -11.02
C THR A 39 1.02 4.65 -10.59
N MET A 40 0.19 4.73 -9.55
CA MET A 40 -0.64 3.63 -9.08
C MET A 40 -1.58 3.12 -10.18
N ARG A 41 -2.23 4.03 -10.92
CA ARG A 41 -3.12 3.66 -12.04
C ARG A 41 -2.36 2.99 -13.17
N ALA A 42 -1.21 3.53 -13.56
CA ALA A 42 -0.37 2.96 -14.61
C ALA A 42 0.13 1.55 -14.26
N ALA A 43 0.33 1.28 -12.97
CA ALA A 43 0.78 -0.02 -12.48
C ALA A 43 -0.36 -0.94 -11.99
N ASN A 44 -1.64 -0.60 -12.22
CA ASN A 44 -2.80 -1.35 -11.72
C ASN A 44 -2.74 -1.69 -10.22
N GLY A 45 -2.13 -0.81 -9.42
CA GLY A 45 -1.96 -0.99 -7.98
C GLY A 45 -3.25 -0.84 -7.17
N ALA A 46 -3.31 -1.46 -5.99
CA ALA A 46 -4.38 -1.23 -5.01
C ALA A 46 -4.06 -0.07 -4.07
N GLY A 47 -2.79 0.28 -3.96
CA GLY A 47 -2.24 1.40 -3.21
C GLY A 47 -0.81 1.70 -3.65
N LEU A 48 -0.28 2.81 -3.15
CA LEU A 48 1.11 3.22 -3.37
C LEU A 48 1.53 4.21 -2.28
N ALA A 49 2.76 4.05 -1.79
CA ALA A 49 3.36 4.91 -0.79
C ALA A 49 4.44 5.83 -1.39
N ALA A 50 4.59 7.03 -0.87
CA ALA A 50 5.61 7.98 -1.33
C ALA A 50 7.04 7.41 -1.32
N PRO A 51 7.48 6.61 -0.31
CA PRO A 51 8.78 5.96 -0.36
C PRO A 51 8.99 5.05 -1.58
N GLN A 52 7.94 4.44 -2.12
CA GLN A 52 8.05 3.57 -3.31
C GLN A 52 8.39 4.34 -4.60
N ILE A 53 8.13 5.63 -4.65
CA ILE A 53 8.57 6.51 -5.74
C ILE A 53 9.75 7.42 -5.33
N GLY A 54 10.46 7.04 -4.28
CA GLY A 54 11.68 7.70 -3.81
C GLY A 54 11.48 8.98 -3.02
N VAL A 55 10.25 9.28 -2.57
CA VAL A 55 9.93 10.47 -1.77
C VAL A 55 9.84 10.10 -0.29
N ASP A 56 10.69 10.72 0.53
CA ASP A 56 10.83 10.44 1.96
C ASP A 56 9.79 11.20 2.80
N LEU A 57 8.49 10.93 2.54
CA LEU A 57 7.38 11.54 3.25
C LEU A 57 6.32 10.51 3.64
N GLN A 58 5.65 10.73 4.77
CA GLN A 58 4.55 9.89 5.25
C GLN A 58 3.26 10.20 4.48
N VAL A 59 3.19 9.76 3.24
CA VAL A 59 2.03 9.86 2.36
C VAL A 59 1.77 8.51 1.72
N VAL A 60 0.56 8.01 1.83
CA VAL A 60 0.07 6.84 1.11
C VAL A 60 -1.24 7.16 0.41
N ILE A 61 -1.47 6.50 -0.71
CA ILE A 61 -2.75 6.48 -1.39
C ILE A 61 -3.21 5.03 -1.53
N PHE A 62 -4.50 4.79 -1.48
CA PHE A 62 -5.06 3.46 -1.71
C PHE A 62 -6.53 3.56 -2.11
N GLY A 63 -7.03 2.44 -2.62
CA GLY A 63 -8.42 2.32 -3.03
C GLY A 63 -8.70 2.85 -4.42
N SER A 64 -9.87 2.50 -4.93
CA SER A 64 -10.32 2.82 -6.28
C SER A 64 -11.83 2.91 -6.33
N ASP A 65 -12.34 3.70 -7.27
CA ASP A 65 -13.76 3.76 -7.59
C ASP A 65 -14.20 2.59 -8.50
N GLN A 66 -13.23 1.78 -8.97
CA GLN A 66 -13.45 0.61 -9.83
C GLN A 66 -12.78 -0.62 -9.21
N ARG A 67 -13.27 -1.81 -9.58
CA ARG A 67 -12.63 -3.07 -9.16
C ARG A 67 -11.21 -3.14 -9.67
N ASN A 68 -10.29 -3.51 -8.78
CA ASN A 68 -8.89 -3.70 -9.15
C ASN A 68 -8.71 -5.04 -9.87
N PRO A 69 -8.12 -5.07 -11.09
CA PRO A 69 -7.89 -6.30 -11.83
C PRO A 69 -7.02 -7.34 -11.09
N ARG A 70 -6.12 -6.88 -10.22
CA ARG A 70 -5.27 -7.76 -9.39
C ARG A 70 -6.02 -8.42 -8.23
N TYR A 71 -7.20 -7.89 -7.86
CA TYR A 71 -8.03 -8.36 -6.77
C TYR A 71 -9.52 -8.35 -7.15
N PRO A 72 -9.92 -9.11 -8.20
CA PRO A 72 -11.26 -9.01 -8.81
C PRO A 72 -12.38 -9.41 -7.84
N ASP A 73 -12.10 -10.29 -6.90
CA ASP A 73 -13.06 -10.85 -5.95
C ASP A 73 -13.08 -10.11 -4.61
N ARG A 74 -12.28 -9.03 -4.48
CA ARG A 74 -12.21 -8.26 -3.23
C ARG A 74 -13.20 -7.09 -3.23
N PRO A 75 -13.72 -6.71 -2.05
CA PRO A 75 -14.58 -5.54 -1.92
C PRO A 75 -13.83 -4.27 -2.32
N LEU A 76 -14.58 -3.29 -2.82
CA LEU A 76 -14.03 -1.97 -3.12
C LEU A 76 -13.53 -1.28 -1.86
N VAL A 77 -12.32 -0.76 -1.94
CA VAL A 77 -11.76 0.13 -0.92
C VAL A 77 -11.90 1.56 -1.43
N PRO A 78 -12.52 2.48 -0.68
CA PRO A 78 -12.70 3.86 -1.11
C PRO A 78 -11.35 4.53 -1.38
N ARG A 79 -11.27 5.30 -2.47
CA ARG A 79 -10.08 6.10 -2.76
C ARG A 79 -9.76 7.01 -1.57
N THR A 80 -8.55 6.91 -1.08
CA THR A 80 -8.10 7.62 0.11
C THR A 80 -6.68 8.13 -0.09
N VAL A 81 -6.45 9.38 0.28
CA VAL A 81 -5.12 9.95 0.53
C VAL A 81 -4.96 10.00 2.04
N LEU A 82 -3.87 9.45 2.55
CA LEU A 82 -3.63 9.38 3.99
C LEU A 82 -2.20 9.87 4.30
N VAL A 83 -2.13 10.95 5.06
CA VAL A 83 -0.90 11.64 5.43
C VAL A 83 -0.67 11.49 6.93
N ASN A 84 0.58 11.21 7.34
CA ASN A 84 0.98 11.03 8.74
C ASN A 84 0.08 10.04 9.49
N PRO A 85 -0.08 8.82 9.01
CA PRO A 85 -1.05 7.88 9.57
C PRO A 85 -0.64 7.35 10.93
N THR A 86 -1.65 7.01 11.71
CA THR A 86 -1.54 6.15 12.90
C THR A 86 -2.51 4.98 12.75
N ILE A 87 -2.04 3.77 13.02
CA ILE A 87 -2.86 2.56 13.02
C ILE A 87 -2.98 2.02 14.44
N THR A 88 -4.19 1.76 14.87
CA THR A 88 -4.51 1.14 16.16
C THR A 88 -5.25 -0.17 15.91
N PRO A 89 -4.68 -1.33 16.22
CA PRO A 89 -5.40 -2.61 16.19
C PRO A 89 -6.59 -2.59 17.14
N LEU A 90 -7.70 -3.16 16.72
CA LEU A 90 -8.93 -3.29 17.53
C LEU A 90 -9.21 -4.78 17.80
N GLY A 91 -8.54 -5.32 18.81
CA GLY A 91 -8.54 -6.73 19.18
C GLY A 91 -7.22 -7.43 18.87
N GLU A 92 -7.20 -8.74 19.13
CA GLU A 92 -6.00 -9.58 18.96
C GLU A 92 -6.10 -10.48 17.72
N ASP A 93 -7.23 -10.44 17.01
CA ASP A 93 -7.49 -11.30 15.86
C ASP A 93 -6.66 -10.85 14.65
N GLU A 94 -6.01 -11.82 14.02
CA GLU A 94 -5.29 -11.66 12.76
C GLU A 94 -5.94 -12.51 11.67
N GLU A 95 -5.89 -12.02 10.44
CA GLU A 95 -6.25 -12.76 9.23
C GLU A 95 -5.02 -12.92 8.35
N SER A 96 -4.75 -14.16 7.91
CA SER A 96 -3.67 -14.45 6.97
C SER A 96 -4.25 -14.55 5.56
N ASP A 97 -3.66 -13.82 4.61
CA ASP A 97 -4.08 -13.84 3.21
C ASP A 97 -2.92 -13.44 2.29
N TRP A 98 -3.09 -13.70 0.99
CA TRP A 98 -2.11 -13.42 -0.03
C TRP A 98 -1.95 -11.91 -0.27
N GLU A 99 -0.71 -11.46 -0.31
CA GLU A 99 -0.32 -10.11 -0.70
C GLU A 99 0.72 -10.15 -1.84
N GLY A 100 0.65 -9.12 -2.70
CA GLY A 100 1.69 -8.73 -3.62
C GLY A 100 2.01 -7.25 -3.42
N CYS A 101 3.12 -6.78 -3.97
CA CYS A 101 3.56 -5.40 -3.86
C CYS A 101 4.23 -4.96 -5.16
N LEU A 102 3.96 -3.75 -5.61
CA LEU A 102 4.61 -3.16 -6.80
C LEU A 102 6.14 -3.03 -6.64
N SER A 103 6.62 -2.95 -5.40
CA SER A 103 8.06 -2.96 -5.08
C SER A 103 8.66 -4.38 -4.96
N VAL A 104 7.84 -5.44 -5.07
CA VAL A 104 8.24 -6.85 -5.05
C VAL A 104 7.56 -7.56 -6.23
N PRO A 105 7.89 -7.17 -7.48
CA PRO A 105 7.18 -7.63 -8.66
C PRO A 105 7.28 -9.14 -8.85
N GLY A 106 6.23 -9.74 -9.40
CA GLY A 106 6.17 -11.16 -9.73
C GLY A 106 6.02 -12.12 -8.54
N LEU A 107 6.09 -11.64 -7.30
CA LEU A 107 6.02 -12.47 -6.10
C LEU A 107 4.73 -12.21 -5.30
N ARG A 108 4.26 -13.28 -4.64
CA ARG A 108 3.18 -13.21 -3.65
C ARG A 108 3.50 -14.05 -2.43
N GLY A 109 2.97 -13.63 -1.28
CA GLY A 109 3.14 -14.36 -0.03
C GLY A 109 1.96 -14.18 0.90
N VAL A 110 1.80 -15.13 1.82
CA VAL A 110 0.76 -15.06 2.85
C VAL A 110 1.25 -14.23 4.03
N VAL A 111 0.48 -13.20 4.36
CA VAL A 111 0.82 -12.20 5.36
C VAL A 111 -0.27 -12.12 6.43
N PRO A 112 0.05 -12.30 7.71
CA PRO A 112 -0.88 -12.02 8.80
C PRO A 112 -1.04 -10.51 8.99
N ARG A 113 -2.28 -10.07 9.12
CA ARG A 113 -2.65 -8.68 9.39
C ARG A 113 -3.72 -8.63 10.47
N TRP A 114 -3.73 -7.56 11.25
CA TRP A 114 -4.85 -7.31 12.16
C TRP A 114 -6.15 -7.33 11.39
N ALA A 115 -7.12 -8.13 11.85
CA ALA A 115 -8.41 -8.30 11.20
C ALA A 115 -9.22 -7.00 11.20
N ARG A 116 -9.10 -6.22 12.28
CA ARG A 116 -9.81 -4.95 12.45
C ARG A 116 -8.89 -3.88 13.02
N ILE A 117 -8.91 -2.69 12.41
CA ILE A 117 -8.10 -1.54 12.81
C ILE A 117 -8.91 -0.25 12.84
N ARG A 118 -8.46 0.71 13.63
CA ARG A 118 -8.76 2.13 13.43
C ARG A 118 -7.52 2.78 12.86
N TYR A 119 -7.67 3.56 11.81
CA TYR A 119 -6.60 4.40 11.30
C TYR A 119 -7.00 5.86 11.32
N THR A 120 -6.05 6.71 11.67
CA THR A 120 -6.20 8.16 11.70
C THR A 120 -5.06 8.80 10.94
N GLY A 121 -5.26 10.04 10.50
CA GLY A 121 -4.29 10.87 9.81
C GLY A 121 -4.98 12.07 9.22
N TRP A 122 -4.45 12.57 8.14
CA TRP A 122 -4.99 13.73 7.43
C TRP A 122 -5.04 13.44 5.92
N ASP A 123 -5.88 14.15 5.21
CA ASP A 123 -5.81 14.22 3.75
C ASP A 123 -4.78 15.28 3.29
N ALA A 124 -4.68 15.51 1.98
CA ALA A 124 -3.73 16.48 1.43
C ALA A 124 -4.07 17.93 1.79
N PHE A 125 -5.30 18.24 2.15
CA PHE A 125 -5.75 19.56 2.55
C PHE A 125 -5.54 19.84 4.05
N GLY A 126 -5.22 18.78 4.83
CA GLY A 126 -5.11 18.86 6.28
C GLY A 126 -6.42 18.58 7.00
N ASP A 127 -7.41 18.07 6.31
CA ASP A 127 -8.65 17.62 6.94
C ASP A 127 -8.43 16.25 7.60
N PRO A 128 -9.00 16.02 8.80
CA PRO A 128 -8.78 14.78 9.53
C PRO A 128 -9.43 13.59 8.86
N VAL A 129 -8.71 12.49 8.81
CA VAL A 129 -9.20 11.16 8.41
C VAL A 129 -9.23 10.28 9.64
N ASP A 130 -10.38 9.68 9.95
CA ASP A 130 -10.56 8.77 11.08
C ASP A 130 -11.56 7.69 10.69
N ARG A 131 -11.10 6.44 10.55
CA ARG A 131 -11.95 5.32 10.12
C ARG A 131 -11.63 4.05 10.88
N THR A 132 -12.67 3.29 11.19
CA THR A 132 -12.60 1.92 11.67
C THR A 132 -12.98 0.98 10.54
N VAL A 133 -12.11 0.02 10.23
CA VAL A 133 -12.26 -0.88 9.09
C VAL A 133 -11.78 -2.29 9.43
N ASP A 134 -12.21 -3.26 8.63
CA ASP A 134 -11.82 -4.68 8.74
C ASP A 134 -11.50 -5.30 7.38
N GLY A 135 -11.15 -6.59 7.39
CA GLY A 135 -10.94 -7.40 6.20
C GLY A 135 -9.94 -6.81 5.21
N PHE A 136 -10.29 -6.83 3.93
CA PHE A 136 -9.39 -6.38 2.86
C PHE A 136 -9.03 -4.89 2.97
N HIS A 137 -9.95 -4.03 3.38
CA HIS A 137 -9.66 -2.61 3.61
C HIS A 137 -8.59 -2.44 4.69
N ALA A 138 -8.74 -3.13 5.83
CA ALA A 138 -7.74 -3.09 6.90
C ALA A 138 -6.38 -3.61 6.44
N ARG A 139 -6.36 -4.65 5.60
CA ARG A 139 -5.13 -5.22 5.01
C ARG A 139 -4.39 -4.22 4.14
N VAL A 140 -5.10 -3.57 3.20
CA VAL A 140 -4.51 -2.57 2.29
C VAL A 140 -3.90 -1.41 3.08
N VAL A 141 -4.62 -0.85 4.05
CA VAL A 141 -4.09 0.25 4.88
C VAL A 141 -2.81 -0.16 5.61
N GLN A 142 -2.78 -1.34 6.22
CA GLN A 142 -1.60 -1.85 6.92
C GLN A 142 -0.42 -2.07 5.98
N HIS A 143 -0.67 -2.59 4.77
CA HIS A 143 0.35 -2.81 3.75
C HIS A 143 0.99 -1.48 3.33
N GLU A 144 0.17 -0.50 2.95
CA GLU A 144 0.67 0.79 2.47
C GLU A 144 1.38 1.58 3.57
N CYS A 145 0.86 1.56 4.80
CA CYS A 145 1.50 2.23 5.91
C CYS A 145 2.82 1.58 6.34
N ASP A 146 2.99 0.27 6.16
CA ASP A 146 4.26 -0.42 6.40
C ASP A 146 5.42 0.22 5.61
N HIS A 147 5.18 0.65 4.36
CA HIS A 147 6.19 1.33 3.56
C HIS A 147 6.70 2.62 4.21
N LEU A 148 5.86 3.32 4.97
CA LEU A 148 6.26 4.54 5.69
C LEU A 148 7.20 4.24 6.87
N TRP A 149 7.20 3.00 7.35
CA TRP A 149 8.05 2.53 8.44
C TRP A 149 9.17 1.61 7.97
N GLY A 150 9.49 1.66 6.67
CA GLY A 150 10.58 0.91 6.07
C GLY A 150 10.35 -0.59 6.02
N LYS A 151 9.10 -1.03 5.90
CA LYS A 151 8.73 -2.44 5.89
C LYS A 151 8.11 -2.85 4.55
N LEU A 152 8.55 -3.99 4.04
CA LEU A 152 7.95 -4.70 2.91
C LEU A 152 7.21 -5.93 3.41
N TYR A 153 6.15 -6.37 2.71
CA TYR A 153 5.32 -7.48 3.18
C TYR A 153 6.09 -8.79 3.46
N PRO A 154 7.18 -9.14 2.75
CA PRO A 154 7.96 -10.34 3.10
C PRO A 154 8.52 -10.32 4.53
N MET A 155 8.74 -9.14 5.11
CA MET A 155 9.19 -8.99 6.51
C MET A 155 8.10 -9.32 7.53
N ARG A 156 6.84 -9.40 7.10
CA ARG A 156 5.69 -9.77 7.95
C ARG A 156 5.32 -11.24 7.87
N MET A 157 5.85 -11.94 6.88
CA MET A 157 5.55 -13.35 6.66
C MET A 157 6.10 -14.21 7.78
N ARG A 158 5.35 -15.27 8.13
CA ARG A 158 5.73 -16.27 9.15
C ARG A 158 6.11 -17.61 8.53
N ASP A 159 5.59 -17.89 7.35
CA ASP A 159 5.80 -19.16 6.64
C ASP A 159 6.23 -18.90 5.19
N PHE A 160 7.51 -19.10 4.92
CA PHE A 160 8.09 -18.92 3.59
C PHE A 160 7.72 -20.06 2.62
N SER A 161 7.11 -21.16 3.06
CA SER A 161 6.54 -22.17 2.16
C SER A 161 5.35 -21.63 1.37
N GLN A 162 4.76 -20.52 1.84
CA GLN A 162 3.67 -19.79 1.20
C GLN A 162 4.18 -18.48 0.55
N PHE A 163 5.34 -18.55 -0.10
CA PHE A 163 5.95 -17.43 -0.83
C PHE A 163 6.51 -17.94 -2.15
N GLY A 164 6.19 -17.28 -3.25
CA GLY A 164 6.67 -17.70 -4.57
C GLY A 164 6.21 -16.81 -5.70
N PHE A 165 6.61 -17.17 -6.90
CA PHE A 165 6.21 -16.47 -8.11
C PHE A 165 4.71 -16.64 -8.37
N THR A 166 4.05 -15.53 -8.72
CA THR A 166 2.60 -15.47 -8.98
C THR A 166 2.18 -16.49 -10.04
N GLU A 167 2.94 -16.60 -11.13
CA GLU A 167 2.70 -17.54 -12.24
C GLU A 167 2.75 -19.02 -11.83
N ILE A 168 3.51 -19.33 -10.76
CA ILE A 168 3.62 -20.70 -10.24
C ILE A 168 2.52 -20.96 -9.20
N LEU A 169 2.26 -19.99 -8.31
CA LEU A 169 1.25 -20.12 -7.26
C LEU A 169 -0.18 -20.09 -7.82
N PHE A 170 -0.40 -19.32 -8.89
CA PHE A 170 -1.71 -19.07 -9.49
C PHE A 170 -1.64 -19.20 -11.01
N PRO A 171 -1.46 -20.41 -11.56
CA PRO A 171 -1.23 -20.65 -13.01
C PRO A 171 -2.40 -20.31 -13.93
N GLY A 172 -3.43 -19.67 -13.46
CA GLY A 172 -4.57 -19.17 -14.26
C GLY A 172 -4.73 -17.65 -14.18
N ILE A 173 -3.96 -16.99 -13.33
CA ILE A 173 -3.87 -15.53 -13.33
C ILE A 173 -2.77 -15.21 -14.33
N ALA A 174 -3.15 -14.60 -15.47
CA ALA A 174 -2.18 -14.18 -16.47
C ALA A 174 -1.08 -13.38 -15.78
N ALA A 175 0.17 -13.62 -16.19
CA ALA A 175 1.32 -12.79 -15.85
C ALA A 175 1.19 -11.39 -16.52
N ALA A 176 -0.04 -10.90 -16.62
CA ALA A 176 -0.34 -9.56 -17.02
C ALA A 176 0.13 -8.64 -15.89
N GLU A 177 1.28 -8.00 -16.14
CA GLU A 177 1.50 -6.68 -15.59
C GLU A 177 2.27 -6.59 -14.26
N ASP A 178 3.25 -7.46 -14.06
CA ASP A 178 4.31 -7.25 -13.07
C ASP A 178 5.64 -6.75 -13.72
N ASP A 179 5.58 -6.29 -14.98
CA ASP A 179 6.73 -5.64 -15.67
C ASP A 179 6.73 -4.13 -15.48
#